data_9e8cfce9c260febebc7c0ee15c2cf71e
#
_entry.id   9e8cfce9c260febebc7c0ee15c2cf71e
#
_cell.length_a   1.000
_cell.length_b   1.000
_cell.length_c   1.000
_cell.angle_alpha   90.00
_cell.angle_beta   90.00
_cell.angle_gamma   90.00
#
_symmetry.space_group_name_H-M   'P 1'
#
loop_
_entity.id
_entity.type
_entity.pdbx_description
1 polymer ?
#
loop_
_entity_poly.entity_id
_entity_poly.type
_entity_poly.pdbx_seq_one_letter_code
_entity_poly.pdbx_strand_id
1 'polypeptide(L)'
;MKWLIGALCAAIVVWMISRQALAASTSCESLSSLRLPNATITGVQTVAAGAFTPPTAAGGGEGFKSLPAFCRVAATLKPSTDSDIKVEVWLPASGWNGKFQAVGNGGWAGTISYPAMSRAVEHGYATSSTDTGHAGASASFALGHLEKLVDYAYRSEHEMIVKAKAVITAFYGSAPTRSYWNGCSTGGRQALVEAQRFPDDFDGIIAGAAANPKTHLDAWRIWMAQAMFKDQASVIPVGKFAMIHRAVLDACDAVDGLKDGLIDDPTRCRFDPHVLECREGDAPTCLTAAQVAAARVVMSPAKNRKTGAEIFPGFEPGTELGWARMLSGPDPYATAVDQFKYIVFEQPDWNRRTFDLERDVAAADKKGEGTLSSIDPDLSAFTRHGGKLLMYHGWSDQDIAPRASINFYKAALASTHAPSSNAEWVRLFMVPGMGHCGGGEGPNTFDMMAPLESWVERGSVPDRIVASRINAGKTERTRPLCAYPQVARYSGAGSIDAAASFVCTAP
;
A
#
# COMPACT_ATOMS: atom_id res chain seq x y z
N MET A 1 21.32 -21.30 -87.06
CA MET A 1 20.37 -22.41 -86.96
C MET A 1 20.26 -22.83 -85.50
N LYS A 2 19.09 -22.86 -85.00
CA LYS A 2 18.58 -23.24 -83.69
C LYS A 2 18.23 -22.12 -82.71
N TRP A 3 16.97 -22.00 -82.59
CA TRP A 3 16.20 -21.12 -81.73
C TRP A 3 16.29 -21.53 -80.21
N LEU A 4 16.36 -20.53 -79.36
CA LEU A 4 16.14 -20.72 -77.92
C LEU A 4 14.90 -19.90 -77.48
N ILE A 5 13.88 -20.59 -77.11
CA ILE A 5 12.62 -20.10 -76.52
C ILE A 5 12.87 -19.80 -75.04
N GLY A 6 12.76 -18.56 -74.63
CA GLY A 6 12.80 -18.14 -73.24
C GLY A 6 11.39 -18.16 -72.63
N ALA A 7 11.19 -18.98 -71.61
CA ALA A 7 9.95 -18.96 -70.84
C ALA A 7 9.99 -17.88 -69.77
N LEU A 8 9.07 -16.91 -69.80
CA LEU A 8 8.80 -15.96 -68.75
C LEU A 8 7.95 -16.63 -67.65
N CYS A 9 8.54 -16.87 -66.48
CA CYS A 9 7.79 -17.20 -65.29
C CYS A 9 7.36 -15.89 -64.60
N ALA A 10 6.10 -15.53 -64.71
CA ALA A 10 5.49 -14.47 -63.95
C ALA A 10 5.19 -15.01 -62.51
N ALA A 11 5.99 -14.57 -61.52
CA ALA A 11 5.72 -14.81 -60.14
C ALA A 11 4.61 -13.86 -59.63
N ILE A 12 3.41 -14.36 -59.43
CA ILE A 12 2.32 -13.65 -58.77
C ILE A 12 2.61 -13.72 -57.27
N VAL A 13 3.12 -12.65 -56.68
CA VAL A 13 3.20 -12.47 -55.23
C VAL A 13 1.81 -12.10 -54.72
N VAL A 14 1.11 -13.10 -54.17
CA VAL A 14 -0.15 -12.86 -53.47
C VAL A 14 0.19 -12.29 -52.08
N TRP A 15 0.02 -10.98 -51.93
CA TRP A 15 0.02 -10.32 -50.64
C TRP A 15 -1.21 -10.77 -49.86
N MET A 16 -1.08 -11.74 -48.94
CA MET A 16 -2.06 -12.01 -47.90
C MET A 16 -1.98 -10.86 -46.89
N ILE A 17 -2.81 -9.85 -47.06
CA ILE A 17 -3.15 -8.92 -45.99
C ILE A 17 -3.98 -9.71 -44.99
N SER A 18 -3.36 -10.20 -43.94
CA SER A 18 -4.06 -10.68 -42.76
C SER A 18 -4.77 -9.47 -42.14
N ARG A 19 -6.02 -9.26 -42.51
CA ARG A 19 -6.93 -8.43 -41.71
C ARG A 19 -7.07 -9.14 -40.35
N GLN A 20 -6.30 -8.73 -39.37
CA GLN A 20 -6.73 -8.93 -38.00
C GLN A 20 -8.08 -8.22 -37.89
N ALA A 21 -9.15 -9.02 -37.86
CA ALA A 21 -10.45 -8.53 -37.47
C ALA A 21 -10.27 -8.02 -36.04
N LEU A 22 -10.23 -6.70 -35.87
CA LEU A 22 -10.49 -6.09 -34.58
C LEU A 22 -11.88 -6.65 -34.17
N ALA A 23 -11.90 -7.52 -33.17
CA ALA A 23 -13.13 -7.94 -32.56
C ALA A 23 -13.89 -6.65 -32.20
N ALA A 24 -15.07 -6.46 -32.74
CA ALA A 24 -15.89 -5.30 -32.43
C ALA A 24 -16.08 -5.30 -30.93
N SER A 25 -15.58 -4.26 -30.23
CA SER A 25 -15.82 -4.12 -28.81
C SER A 25 -17.32 -4.14 -28.56
N THR A 26 -17.76 -4.99 -27.64
CA THR A 26 -19.13 -5.06 -27.19
C THR A 26 -19.55 -3.68 -26.66
N SER A 27 -20.77 -3.18 -26.95
CA SER A 27 -21.19 -1.88 -26.40
C SER A 27 -21.19 -1.91 -24.86
N CYS A 28 -20.87 -0.80 -24.23
CA CYS A 28 -20.87 -0.71 -22.76
C CYS A 28 -22.22 -1.17 -22.18
N GLU A 29 -23.30 -0.71 -22.76
CA GLU A 29 -24.68 -0.97 -22.32
C GLU A 29 -25.04 -2.47 -22.34
N SER A 30 -24.46 -3.24 -23.26
CA SER A 30 -24.72 -4.68 -23.38
C SER A 30 -24.21 -5.48 -22.19
N LEU A 31 -23.23 -4.95 -21.42
CA LEU A 31 -22.74 -5.56 -20.17
C LEU A 31 -23.85 -5.64 -19.10
N SER A 32 -24.93 -4.88 -19.21
CA SER A 32 -26.08 -4.97 -18.30
C SER A 32 -26.73 -6.37 -18.30
N SER A 33 -26.61 -7.12 -19.38
CA SER A 33 -27.13 -8.47 -19.50
C SER A 33 -26.13 -9.57 -19.09
N LEU A 34 -24.88 -9.21 -18.77
CA LEU A 34 -23.86 -10.18 -18.36
C LEU A 34 -24.27 -10.91 -17.07
N ARG A 35 -24.17 -12.23 -17.07
CA ARG A 35 -24.47 -13.06 -15.89
C ARG A 35 -23.17 -13.50 -15.23
N LEU A 36 -23.03 -13.14 -13.97
CA LEU A 36 -21.86 -13.50 -13.14
C LEU A 36 -22.34 -14.28 -11.91
N PRO A 37 -21.68 -15.38 -11.54
CA PRO A 37 -22.05 -16.15 -10.33
C PRO A 37 -22.00 -15.27 -9.08
N ASN A 38 -22.99 -15.37 -8.21
CA ASN A 38 -23.09 -14.63 -6.95
C ASN A 38 -23.00 -13.09 -7.10
N ALA A 39 -23.32 -12.56 -8.29
CA ALA A 39 -23.20 -11.13 -8.57
C ALA A 39 -24.40 -10.62 -9.38
N THR A 40 -24.77 -9.39 -9.11
CA THR A 40 -25.78 -8.65 -9.87
C THR A 40 -25.16 -7.35 -10.37
N ILE A 41 -25.20 -7.13 -11.69
CA ILE A 41 -24.82 -5.83 -12.27
C ILE A 41 -25.92 -4.84 -11.92
N THR A 42 -25.56 -3.78 -11.19
CA THR A 42 -26.48 -2.77 -10.67
C THR A 42 -26.46 -1.47 -11.48
N GLY A 43 -25.44 -1.29 -12.31
CA GLY A 43 -25.33 -0.13 -13.19
C GLY A 43 -24.29 -0.34 -14.28
N VAL A 44 -24.62 0.16 -15.47
CA VAL A 44 -23.68 0.23 -16.61
C VAL A 44 -23.85 1.60 -17.24
N GLN A 45 -22.73 2.30 -17.45
CA GLN A 45 -22.77 3.66 -17.95
C GLN A 45 -21.53 3.95 -18.81
N THR A 46 -21.77 4.45 -20.02
CA THR A 46 -20.69 5.11 -20.79
C THR A 46 -20.44 6.50 -20.19
N VAL A 47 -19.22 6.75 -19.72
CA VAL A 47 -18.78 8.02 -19.16
C VAL A 47 -17.90 8.74 -20.18
N ALA A 48 -18.34 9.93 -20.60
CA ALA A 48 -17.54 10.75 -21.52
C ALA A 48 -16.27 11.28 -20.85
N ALA A 49 -15.28 11.65 -21.65
CA ALA A 49 -14.02 12.22 -21.12
C ALA A 49 -14.28 13.43 -20.22
N GLY A 50 -13.70 13.43 -19.02
CA GLY A 50 -13.85 14.49 -18.01
C GLY A 50 -15.23 14.62 -17.34
N ALA A 51 -16.19 13.71 -17.65
CA ALA A 51 -17.56 13.82 -17.18
C ALA A 51 -17.84 13.04 -15.87
N PHE A 52 -16.85 12.33 -15.34
CA PHE A 52 -17.07 11.55 -14.11
C PHE A 52 -17.19 12.45 -12.89
N THR A 53 -18.22 12.19 -12.09
CA THR A 53 -18.38 12.76 -10.75
C THR A 53 -18.57 11.62 -9.76
N PRO A 54 -17.75 11.51 -8.71
CA PRO A 54 -17.90 10.43 -7.73
C PRO A 54 -19.23 10.59 -6.97
N PRO A 55 -19.90 9.48 -6.58
CA PRO A 55 -21.20 9.52 -5.89
C PRO A 55 -21.14 10.16 -4.50
N THR A 56 -19.96 10.21 -3.88
CA THR A 56 -19.72 10.84 -2.58
C THR A 56 -18.62 11.88 -2.74
N ALA A 57 -18.53 12.86 -1.83
CA ALA A 57 -17.50 13.90 -1.83
C ALA A 57 -16.07 13.35 -1.55
N ALA A 58 -15.71 12.25 -2.19
CA ALA A 58 -14.39 11.64 -2.16
C ALA A 58 -13.40 12.51 -2.96
N GLY A 59 -12.92 13.60 -2.35
CA GLY A 59 -11.89 14.48 -2.92
C GLY A 59 -12.38 15.27 -4.16
N GLY A 60 -12.26 16.57 -4.15
CA GLY A 60 -12.83 17.51 -5.11
C GLY A 60 -12.79 17.08 -6.57
N GLY A 61 -13.85 17.38 -7.31
CA GLY A 61 -14.10 16.96 -8.70
C GLY A 61 -13.05 17.37 -9.75
N GLU A 62 -12.03 18.14 -9.36
CA GLU A 62 -10.93 18.55 -10.23
C GLU A 62 -10.05 17.36 -10.68
N GLY A 63 -9.80 16.37 -9.80
CA GLY A 63 -8.94 15.22 -10.09
C GLY A 63 -9.51 14.21 -11.11
N PHE A 64 -10.76 14.42 -11.59
CA PHE A 64 -11.40 13.54 -12.57
C PHE A 64 -11.62 14.19 -13.94
N LYS A 65 -11.25 15.45 -14.09
CA LYS A 65 -11.41 16.20 -15.35
C LYS A 65 -10.49 15.71 -16.46
N SER A 66 -9.36 15.09 -16.13
CA SER A 66 -8.38 14.52 -17.07
C SER A 66 -8.72 13.11 -17.52
N LEU A 67 -9.75 12.47 -16.93
CA LEU A 67 -10.11 11.10 -17.27
C LEU A 67 -10.50 10.95 -18.74
N PRO A 68 -9.98 9.95 -19.47
CA PRO A 68 -10.48 9.59 -20.79
C PRO A 68 -11.92 9.02 -20.67
N ALA A 69 -12.60 8.85 -21.79
CA ALA A 69 -13.88 8.17 -21.81
C ALA A 69 -13.71 6.69 -21.42
N PHE A 70 -14.65 6.17 -20.61
CA PHE A 70 -14.61 4.78 -20.15
C PHE A 70 -16.03 4.21 -19.95
N CYS A 71 -16.14 2.90 -19.97
CA CYS A 71 -17.35 2.19 -19.56
C CYS A 71 -17.24 1.88 -18.06
N ARG A 72 -18.19 2.37 -17.27
CA ARG A 72 -18.35 2.11 -15.83
C ARG A 72 -19.35 0.99 -15.61
N VAL A 73 -18.92 -0.06 -14.92
CA VAL A 73 -19.79 -1.17 -14.52
C VAL A 73 -19.81 -1.23 -13.01
N ALA A 74 -21.00 -1.12 -12.41
CA ALA A 74 -21.20 -1.31 -10.98
C ALA A 74 -21.91 -2.64 -10.73
N ALA A 75 -21.49 -3.37 -9.72
CA ALA A 75 -22.07 -4.64 -9.33
C ALA A 75 -22.17 -4.80 -7.81
N THR A 76 -23.10 -5.64 -7.37
CA THR A 76 -23.19 -6.13 -5.99
C THR A 76 -22.89 -7.61 -5.98
N LEU A 77 -21.94 -8.04 -5.16
CA LEU A 77 -21.55 -9.44 -4.99
C LEU A 77 -22.13 -9.96 -3.68
N LYS A 78 -22.62 -11.19 -3.70
CA LYS A 78 -23.21 -11.88 -2.55
C LYS A 78 -22.72 -13.32 -2.48
N PRO A 79 -21.42 -13.52 -2.17
CA PRO A 79 -20.83 -14.86 -2.04
C PRO A 79 -21.34 -15.62 -0.82
N SER A 80 -21.88 -14.92 0.19
CA SER A 80 -22.60 -15.51 1.35
C SER A 80 -23.94 -14.82 1.55
N THR A 81 -24.77 -15.35 2.45
CA THR A 81 -26.09 -14.77 2.77
C THR A 81 -26.01 -13.40 3.46
N ASP A 82 -24.88 -13.11 4.12
CA ASP A 82 -24.62 -11.85 4.83
C ASP A 82 -23.79 -10.86 3.99
N SER A 83 -23.20 -11.31 2.89
CA SER A 83 -22.38 -10.47 2.00
C SER A 83 -23.22 -9.45 1.23
N ASP A 84 -22.72 -8.21 1.15
CA ASP A 84 -23.27 -7.13 0.32
C ASP A 84 -22.12 -6.26 -0.20
N ILE A 85 -21.29 -6.85 -1.07
CA ILE A 85 -20.05 -6.25 -1.55
C ILE A 85 -20.32 -5.41 -2.79
N LYS A 86 -20.04 -4.11 -2.75
CA LYS A 86 -20.11 -3.24 -3.95
C LYS A 86 -18.76 -3.23 -4.65
N VAL A 87 -18.83 -3.33 -5.96
CA VAL A 87 -17.67 -3.35 -6.84
C VAL A 87 -17.92 -2.42 -8.01
N GLU A 88 -16.89 -1.71 -8.42
CA GLU A 88 -16.86 -1.02 -9.71
C GLU A 88 -15.72 -1.53 -10.58
N VAL A 89 -16.00 -1.67 -11.87
CA VAL A 89 -15.03 -1.98 -12.92
C VAL A 89 -15.10 -0.87 -13.97
N TRP A 90 -13.95 -0.23 -14.25
CA TRP A 90 -13.81 0.82 -15.25
C TRP A 90 -12.97 0.32 -16.41
N LEU A 91 -13.48 0.50 -17.62
CA LEU A 91 -12.94 -0.04 -18.85
C LEU A 91 -12.65 1.12 -19.82
N PRO A 92 -11.39 1.50 -20.11
CA PRO A 92 -11.09 2.50 -21.12
C PRO A 92 -11.87 2.27 -22.43
N ALA A 93 -12.60 3.29 -22.91
CA ALA A 93 -13.36 3.20 -24.18
C ALA A 93 -12.42 3.11 -25.39
N SER A 94 -11.19 3.61 -25.25
CA SER A 94 -10.13 3.52 -26.24
C SER A 94 -8.77 3.47 -25.55
N GLY A 95 -7.74 2.94 -26.20
CA GLY A 95 -6.39 2.94 -25.67
C GLY A 95 -6.17 1.97 -24.50
N TRP A 96 -7.03 0.94 -24.34
CA TRP A 96 -6.76 -0.11 -23.37
C TRP A 96 -5.40 -0.77 -23.66
N ASN A 97 -4.56 -0.83 -22.64
CA ASN A 97 -3.20 -1.36 -22.75
C ASN A 97 -3.12 -2.91 -22.70
N GLY A 98 -4.27 -3.59 -22.69
CA GLY A 98 -4.35 -5.04 -22.59
C GLY A 98 -4.20 -5.60 -21.17
N LYS A 99 -4.15 -4.75 -20.14
CA LYS A 99 -3.83 -5.11 -18.75
C LYS A 99 -4.97 -4.73 -17.80
N PHE A 100 -4.95 -5.36 -16.62
CA PHE A 100 -5.84 -5.10 -15.52
C PHE A 100 -5.05 -4.63 -14.30
N GLN A 101 -5.53 -3.58 -13.61
CA GLN A 101 -5.00 -3.10 -12.35
C GLN A 101 -6.13 -2.98 -11.32
N ALA A 102 -6.12 -3.84 -10.29
CA ALA A 102 -6.95 -3.67 -9.11
C ALA A 102 -6.28 -2.70 -8.13
N VAL A 103 -7.09 -1.96 -7.37
CA VAL A 103 -6.60 -0.97 -6.39
C VAL A 103 -7.16 -1.22 -5.00
N GLY A 104 -6.32 -1.00 -3.98
CA GLY A 104 -6.64 -1.27 -2.59
C GLY A 104 -7.39 -0.14 -1.88
N ASN A 105 -7.77 -0.42 -0.61
CA ASN A 105 -8.51 0.47 0.28
C ASN A 105 -7.62 1.06 1.38
N GLY A 106 -8.21 1.85 2.30
CA GLY A 106 -7.55 2.46 3.45
C GLY A 106 -8.32 2.27 4.76
N GLY A 107 -7.65 2.00 5.87
CA GLY A 107 -8.27 1.84 7.19
C GLY A 107 -9.39 0.80 7.21
N TRP A 108 -10.50 1.13 7.86
CA TRP A 108 -11.76 0.39 7.79
C TRP A 108 -12.71 0.98 6.74
N ALA A 109 -12.19 1.62 5.69
CA ALA A 109 -13.03 2.34 4.75
C ALA A 109 -13.80 1.38 3.82
N GLY A 110 -15.10 1.35 3.98
CA GLY A 110 -16.05 0.73 3.06
C GLY A 110 -16.40 1.67 1.91
N THR A 111 -15.44 1.91 1.01
CA THR A 111 -15.60 2.84 -0.12
C THR A 111 -14.82 2.39 -1.34
N ILE A 112 -15.34 2.66 -2.52
CA ILE A 112 -14.63 2.52 -3.79
C ILE A 112 -13.49 3.55 -3.86
N SER A 113 -12.30 3.13 -4.23
CA SER A 113 -11.09 3.99 -4.32
C SER A 113 -11.03 4.75 -5.65
N TYR A 114 -11.97 5.68 -5.88
CA TYR A 114 -12.09 6.43 -7.13
C TYR A 114 -10.78 7.12 -7.58
N PRO A 115 -10.02 7.81 -6.70
CA PRO A 115 -8.76 8.43 -7.12
C PRO A 115 -7.69 7.44 -7.59
N ALA A 116 -7.67 6.23 -7.04
CA ALA A 116 -6.72 5.21 -7.48
C ALA A 116 -7.16 4.58 -8.81
N MET A 117 -8.46 4.32 -8.99
CA MET A 117 -9.02 3.87 -10.27
C MET A 117 -8.80 4.91 -11.39
N SER A 118 -8.96 6.20 -11.08
CA SER A 118 -8.70 7.31 -12.01
C SER A 118 -7.29 7.22 -12.59
N ARG A 119 -6.29 7.14 -11.72
CA ARG A 119 -4.90 7.00 -12.15
C ARG A 119 -4.66 5.77 -13.02
N ALA A 120 -5.30 4.63 -12.70
CA ALA A 120 -5.16 3.43 -13.51
C ALA A 120 -5.76 3.60 -14.92
N VAL A 121 -6.96 4.18 -15.03
CA VAL A 121 -7.61 4.45 -16.34
C VAL A 121 -6.80 5.45 -17.17
N GLU A 122 -6.23 6.49 -16.56
CA GLU A 122 -5.36 7.47 -17.25
C GLU A 122 -4.13 6.81 -17.91
N HIS A 123 -3.66 5.68 -17.32
CA HIS A 123 -2.56 4.87 -17.88
C HIS A 123 -3.03 3.72 -18.78
N GLY A 124 -4.32 3.71 -19.14
CA GLY A 124 -4.90 2.74 -20.06
C GLY A 124 -5.25 1.38 -19.45
N TYR A 125 -5.19 1.19 -18.13
CA TYR A 125 -5.63 -0.05 -17.51
C TYR A 125 -7.15 -0.16 -17.44
N ALA A 126 -7.70 -1.35 -17.66
CA ALA A 126 -8.94 -1.72 -17.04
C ALA A 126 -8.70 -1.82 -15.52
N THR A 127 -9.63 -1.31 -14.70
CA THR A 127 -9.40 -1.22 -13.26
C THR A 127 -10.64 -1.56 -12.45
N SER A 128 -10.44 -1.99 -11.20
CA SER A 128 -11.54 -2.26 -10.26
C SER A 128 -11.19 -1.87 -8.83
N SER A 129 -12.24 -1.58 -8.05
CA SER A 129 -12.19 -1.36 -6.62
C SER A 129 -13.47 -1.88 -5.95
N THR A 130 -13.39 -2.20 -4.66
CA THR A 130 -14.50 -2.69 -3.85
C THR A 130 -14.70 -1.84 -2.59
N ASP A 131 -15.91 -1.83 -2.03
CA ASP A 131 -16.20 -1.27 -0.70
C ASP A 131 -15.91 -2.26 0.44
N THR A 132 -15.38 -3.43 0.12
CA THR A 132 -15.08 -4.50 1.09
C THR A 132 -16.32 -5.04 1.85
N GLY A 133 -17.52 -4.86 1.32
CA GLY A 133 -18.77 -5.42 1.84
C GLY A 133 -19.42 -4.61 2.96
N HIS A 134 -19.06 -3.33 3.13
CA HIS A 134 -19.68 -2.45 4.13
C HIS A 134 -19.63 -0.98 3.70
N ALA A 135 -20.22 -0.11 4.50
CA ALA A 135 -20.17 1.33 4.31
C ALA A 135 -19.58 2.01 5.56
N GLY A 136 -18.88 3.13 5.35
CA GLY A 136 -18.28 3.92 6.43
C GLY A 136 -16.83 3.56 6.71
N ALA A 137 -16.32 4.03 7.86
CA ALA A 137 -14.91 3.94 8.24
C ALA A 137 -14.71 3.34 9.64
N SER A 138 -15.66 2.54 10.12
CA SER A 138 -15.62 1.86 11.42
C SER A 138 -15.73 0.35 11.24
N ALA A 139 -15.07 -0.41 12.12
CA ALA A 139 -15.19 -1.86 12.16
C ALA A 139 -16.52 -2.35 12.78
N SER A 140 -17.43 -1.45 13.13
CA SER A 140 -18.75 -1.81 13.71
C SER A 140 -19.59 -2.69 12.80
N PHE A 141 -19.33 -2.69 11.49
CA PHE A 141 -19.97 -3.59 10.51
C PHE A 141 -19.76 -5.08 10.82
N ALA A 142 -18.66 -5.41 11.51
CA ALA A 142 -18.29 -6.80 11.80
C ALA A 142 -18.94 -7.35 13.07
N LEU A 143 -19.56 -6.49 13.92
CA LEU A 143 -20.16 -6.89 15.18
C LEU A 143 -21.34 -7.86 14.94
N GLY A 144 -21.15 -9.12 15.33
CA GLY A 144 -22.13 -10.19 15.08
C GLY A 144 -22.21 -10.68 13.63
N HIS A 145 -21.33 -10.19 12.74
CA HIS A 145 -21.33 -10.47 11.30
C HIS A 145 -19.98 -11.04 10.83
N LEU A 146 -19.69 -12.29 11.19
CA LEU A 146 -18.42 -12.94 10.85
C LEU A 146 -18.18 -12.96 9.32
N GLU A 147 -19.21 -13.18 8.51
CA GLU A 147 -19.10 -13.22 7.06
C GLU A 147 -18.69 -11.85 6.46
N LYS A 148 -19.13 -10.75 7.05
CA LYS A 148 -18.70 -9.40 6.65
C LYS A 148 -17.24 -9.14 7.06
N LEU A 149 -16.79 -9.69 8.18
CA LEU A 149 -15.37 -9.64 8.55
C LEU A 149 -14.52 -10.42 7.55
N VAL A 150 -14.98 -11.57 7.09
CA VAL A 150 -14.34 -12.36 6.03
C VAL A 150 -14.33 -11.59 4.71
N ASP A 151 -15.43 -10.91 4.35
CA ASP A 151 -15.49 -10.04 3.17
C ASP A 151 -14.40 -8.95 3.23
N TYR A 152 -14.34 -8.20 4.32
CA TYR A 152 -13.31 -7.17 4.52
C TYR A 152 -11.88 -7.73 4.55
N ALA A 153 -11.70 -8.92 5.08
CA ALA A 153 -10.37 -9.48 5.30
C ALA A 153 -9.68 -9.92 4.00
N TYR A 154 -10.43 -10.55 3.09
CA TYR A 154 -9.86 -11.12 1.85
C TYR A 154 -10.88 -11.47 0.76
N ARG A 155 -12.15 -11.81 1.10
CA ARG A 155 -13.08 -12.39 0.10
C ARG A 155 -13.54 -11.35 -0.91
N SER A 156 -13.73 -10.10 -0.48
CA SER A 156 -14.21 -9.04 -1.37
C SER A 156 -13.23 -8.72 -2.48
N GLU A 157 -11.94 -8.75 -2.18
CA GLU A 157 -10.88 -8.51 -3.15
C GLU A 157 -10.87 -9.62 -4.21
N HIS A 158 -10.75 -10.86 -3.79
CA HIS A 158 -10.74 -12.02 -4.70
C HIS A 158 -12.00 -12.09 -5.56
N GLU A 159 -13.19 -11.97 -4.97
CA GLU A 159 -14.45 -11.98 -5.70
C GLU A 159 -14.53 -10.82 -6.71
N MET A 160 -14.08 -9.62 -6.33
CA MET A 160 -13.96 -8.48 -7.24
C MET A 160 -13.06 -8.80 -8.43
N ILE A 161 -11.88 -9.36 -8.20
CA ILE A 161 -10.88 -9.67 -9.24
C ILE A 161 -11.45 -10.67 -10.24
N VAL A 162 -12.05 -11.75 -9.77
CA VAL A 162 -12.68 -12.77 -10.62
C VAL A 162 -13.75 -12.15 -11.50
N LYS A 163 -14.64 -11.31 -10.93
CA LYS A 163 -15.73 -10.66 -11.68
C LYS A 163 -15.19 -9.58 -12.62
N ALA A 164 -14.19 -8.80 -12.21
CA ALA A 164 -13.56 -7.80 -13.07
C ALA A 164 -12.92 -8.43 -14.31
N LYS A 165 -12.18 -9.53 -14.16
CA LYS A 165 -11.60 -10.26 -15.31
C LYS A 165 -12.67 -10.78 -16.27
N ALA A 166 -13.82 -11.24 -15.76
CA ALA A 166 -14.95 -11.66 -16.59
C ALA A 166 -15.60 -10.48 -17.34
N VAL A 167 -15.79 -9.33 -16.68
CA VAL A 167 -16.31 -8.10 -17.29
C VAL A 167 -15.37 -7.59 -18.38
N ILE A 168 -14.05 -7.56 -18.10
CA ILE A 168 -13.00 -7.18 -19.07
C ILE A 168 -13.09 -8.06 -20.31
N THR A 169 -13.15 -9.37 -20.12
CA THR A 169 -13.23 -10.34 -21.21
C THR A 169 -14.50 -10.15 -22.04
N ALA A 170 -15.64 -9.89 -21.39
CA ALA A 170 -16.90 -9.66 -22.08
C ALA A 170 -16.88 -8.36 -22.91
N PHE A 171 -16.22 -7.30 -22.43
CA PHE A 171 -16.16 -6.00 -23.10
C PHE A 171 -15.15 -5.98 -24.28
N TYR A 172 -13.93 -6.46 -24.05
CA TYR A 172 -12.86 -6.40 -25.06
C TYR A 172 -12.80 -7.65 -25.95
N GLY A 173 -13.52 -8.71 -25.63
CA GLY A 173 -13.44 -9.99 -26.36
C GLY A 173 -12.20 -10.82 -26.04
N SER A 174 -11.37 -10.38 -25.08
CA SER A 174 -10.16 -11.08 -24.63
C SER A 174 -9.91 -10.82 -23.15
N ALA A 175 -9.35 -11.79 -22.45
CA ALA A 175 -8.88 -11.62 -21.09
C ALA A 175 -7.69 -10.65 -21.02
N PRO A 176 -7.46 -9.99 -19.88
CA PRO A 176 -6.25 -9.19 -19.69
C PRO A 176 -5.01 -10.07 -19.81
N THR A 177 -3.98 -9.58 -20.49
CA THR A 177 -2.71 -10.30 -20.70
C THR A 177 -1.88 -10.34 -19.43
N ARG A 178 -2.05 -9.35 -18.53
CA ARG A 178 -1.42 -9.24 -17.21
C ARG A 178 -2.38 -8.62 -16.23
N SER A 179 -2.23 -9.01 -14.98
CA SER A 179 -3.01 -8.51 -13.86
C SER A 179 -2.10 -7.98 -12.77
N TYR A 180 -2.37 -6.77 -12.29
CA TYR A 180 -1.58 -6.07 -11.28
C TYR A 180 -2.43 -5.63 -10.10
N TRP A 181 -1.85 -5.67 -8.91
CA TRP A 181 -2.40 -5.03 -7.71
C TRP A 181 -1.57 -3.81 -7.34
N ASN A 182 -2.24 -2.72 -6.94
CA ASN A 182 -1.57 -1.53 -6.40
C ASN A 182 -2.31 -1.04 -5.15
N GLY A 183 -1.66 -1.14 -3.99
CA GLY A 183 -2.25 -0.73 -2.74
C GLY A 183 -1.23 -0.31 -1.69
N CYS A 184 -1.63 0.64 -0.83
CA CYS A 184 -0.87 1.11 0.32
C CYS A 184 -1.71 1.02 1.59
N SER A 185 -1.08 0.92 2.77
CA SER A 185 -1.79 0.82 4.05
C SER A 185 -2.62 -0.47 4.15
N THR A 186 -3.93 -0.38 4.35
CA THR A 186 -4.84 -1.52 4.21
C THR A 186 -4.72 -2.16 2.83
N GLY A 187 -4.56 -1.34 1.76
CA GLY A 187 -4.31 -1.85 0.41
C GLY A 187 -2.99 -2.61 0.27
N GLY A 188 -1.98 -2.25 1.05
CA GLY A 188 -0.74 -3.01 1.18
C GLY A 188 -0.93 -4.34 1.93
N ARG A 189 -1.79 -4.37 2.97
CA ARG A 189 -2.20 -5.62 3.63
C ARG A 189 -2.96 -6.54 2.67
N GLN A 190 -3.94 -5.98 1.94
CA GLN A 190 -4.69 -6.71 0.91
C GLN A 190 -3.74 -7.32 -0.14
N ALA A 191 -2.72 -6.56 -0.57
CA ALA A 191 -1.66 -7.03 -1.47
C ALA A 191 -0.97 -8.30 -0.96
N LEU A 192 -0.58 -8.32 0.33
CA LEU A 192 0.07 -9.47 0.93
C LEU A 192 -0.88 -10.65 1.11
N VAL A 193 -2.15 -10.38 1.41
CA VAL A 193 -3.21 -11.41 1.51
C VAL A 193 -3.47 -12.06 0.14
N GLU A 194 -3.53 -11.27 -0.93
CA GLU A 194 -3.67 -11.76 -2.30
C GLU A 194 -2.50 -12.67 -2.68
N ALA A 195 -1.26 -12.22 -2.46
CA ALA A 195 -0.08 -13.04 -2.75
C ALA A 195 -0.07 -14.37 -1.99
N GLN A 196 -0.58 -14.38 -0.75
CA GLN A 196 -0.60 -15.56 0.11
C GLN A 196 -1.74 -16.52 -0.22
N ARG A 197 -2.98 -15.99 -0.35
CA ARG A 197 -4.20 -16.81 -0.44
C ARG A 197 -4.65 -17.10 -1.86
N PHE A 198 -4.41 -16.17 -2.78
CA PHE A 198 -4.89 -16.21 -4.16
C PHE A 198 -3.73 -15.98 -5.15
N PRO A 199 -2.71 -16.85 -5.11
CA PRO A 199 -1.45 -16.65 -5.81
C PRO A 199 -1.58 -16.53 -7.33
N ASP A 200 -2.70 -16.97 -7.92
CA ASP A 200 -2.97 -16.95 -9.36
C ASP A 200 -3.70 -15.67 -9.80
N ASP A 201 -4.09 -14.80 -8.87
CA ASP A 201 -4.87 -13.62 -9.21
C ASP A 201 -4.05 -12.53 -9.90
N PHE A 202 -2.76 -12.42 -9.56
CA PHE A 202 -1.88 -11.36 -10.07
C PHE A 202 -0.52 -11.86 -10.53
N ASP A 203 -0.04 -11.27 -11.64
CA ASP A 203 1.34 -11.42 -12.12
C ASP A 203 2.31 -10.52 -11.33
N GLY A 204 1.83 -9.36 -10.87
CA GLY A 204 2.63 -8.40 -10.12
C GLY A 204 1.82 -7.65 -9.06
N ILE A 205 2.42 -7.47 -7.89
CA ILE A 205 1.78 -6.86 -6.72
C ILE A 205 2.65 -5.73 -6.17
N ILE A 206 2.04 -4.56 -5.93
CA ILE A 206 2.63 -3.47 -5.15
C ILE A 206 2.00 -3.46 -3.76
N ALA A 207 2.83 -3.63 -2.73
CA ALA A 207 2.45 -3.57 -1.33
C ALA A 207 3.17 -2.40 -0.63
N GLY A 208 2.52 -1.23 -0.60
CA GLY A 208 3.05 -0.04 0.08
C GLY A 208 2.65 0.00 1.55
N ALA A 209 3.59 0.31 2.45
CA ALA A 209 3.35 0.57 3.88
C ALA A 209 2.26 -0.33 4.47
N ALA A 210 2.38 -1.65 4.28
CA ALA A 210 1.34 -2.62 4.58
C ALA A 210 0.93 -2.62 6.06
N ALA A 211 -0.38 -2.49 6.33
CA ALA A 211 -0.95 -2.59 7.68
C ALA A 211 -0.96 -4.07 8.14
N ASN A 212 0.23 -4.65 8.31
CA ASN A 212 0.41 -6.07 8.59
C ASN A 212 1.54 -6.33 9.61
N PRO A 213 1.36 -7.18 10.64
CA PRO A 213 0.09 -7.79 11.06
C PRO A 213 -0.87 -6.75 11.67
N LYS A 214 -2.12 -6.75 11.20
CA LYS A 214 -3.09 -5.70 11.59
C LYS A 214 -3.44 -5.75 13.08
N THR A 215 -3.60 -6.93 13.64
CA THR A 215 -3.94 -7.11 15.06
C THR A 215 -2.86 -6.56 15.99
N HIS A 216 -1.61 -6.81 15.68
CA HIS A 216 -0.46 -6.33 16.45
C HIS A 216 -0.23 -4.82 16.26
N LEU A 217 -0.42 -4.31 15.05
CA LEU A 217 -0.38 -2.87 14.74
C LEU A 217 -1.39 -2.09 15.61
N ASP A 218 -2.63 -2.55 15.66
CA ASP A 218 -3.68 -1.86 16.42
C ASP A 218 -3.46 -1.99 17.95
N ALA A 219 -2.94 -3.12 18.43
CA ALA A 219 -2.53 -3.28 19.81
C ALA A 219 -1.40 -2.29 20.20
N TRP A 220 -0.38 -2.16 19.36
CA TRP A 220 0.72 -1.22 19.54
C TRP A 220 0.23 0.24 19.59
N ARG A 221 -0.72 0.62 18.75
CA ARG A 221 -1.31 1.97 18.75
C ARG A 221 -2.00 2.30 20.08
N ILE A 222 -2.76 1.36 20.64
CA ILE A 222 -3.41 1.54 21.95
C ILE A 222 -2.35 1.63 23.05
N TRP A 223 -1.34 0.77 23.01
CA TRP A 223 -0.25 0.73 24.00
C TRP A 223 0.56 2.03 24.02
N MET A 224 0.90 2.60 22.85
CA MET A 224 1.56 3.90 22.77
C MET A 224 0.71 5.02 23.37
N ALA A 225 -0.58 5.06 23.03
CA ALA A 225 -1.50 6.05 23.57
C ALA A 225 -1.63 5.93 25.10
N GLN A 226 -1.68 4.72 25.65
CA GLN A 226 -1.68 4.51 27.10
C GLN A 226 -0.41 5.06 27.75
N ALA A 227 0.76 4.90 27.14
CA ALA A 227 2.00 5.43 27.68
C ALA A 227 2.04 6.97 27.64
N MET A 228 1.62 7.56 26.52
CA MET A 228 1.60 9.03 26.34
C MET A 228 0.56 9.72 27.24
N PHE A 229 -0.60 9.08 27.44
CA PHE A 229 -1.71 9.66 28.20
C PHE A 229 -1.95 8.95 29.55
N LYS A 230 -0.92 8.33 30.07
CA LYS A 230 -0.95 7.66 31.39
C LYS A 230 -1.41 8.62 32.50
N ASP A 231 -0.83 9.79 32.52
CA ASP A 231 -1.15 10.91 33.40
C ASP A 231 -0.82 12.24 32.70
N GLN A 232 -1.22 13.36 33.30
CA GLN A 232 -0.99 14.70 32.70
C GLN A 232 0.50 15.01 32.52
N ALA A 233 1.37 14.49 33.39
CA ALA A 233 2.81 14.76 33.33
C ALA A 233 3.48 14.05 32.16
N SER A 234 2.93 12.91 31.69
CA SER A 234 3.45 12.12 30.55
C SER A 234 3.08 12.71 29.21
N VAL A 235 2.08 13.61 29.14
CA VAL A 235 1.61 14.18 27.87
C VAL A 235 2.70 15.08 27.28
N ILE A 236 3.14 14.76 26.08
CA ILE A 236 4.02 15.63 25.29
C ILE A 236 3.14 16.57 24.45
N PRO A 237 3.15 17.90 24.70
CA PRO A 237 2.40 18.83 23.88
C PRO A 237 2.83 18.77 22.40
N VAL A 238 1.86 18.83 21.46
CA VAL A 238 2.13 18.76 20.01
C VAL A 238 3.20 19.77 19.57
N GLY A 239 3.23 20.97 20.20
CA GLY A 239 4.24 21.99 19.91
C GLY A 239 5.69 21.57 20.21
N LYS A 240 5.91 20.50 21.00
CA LYS A 240 7.26 19.97 21.29
C LYS A 240 7.73 18.94 20.24
N PHE A 241 6.87 18.41 19.39
CA PHE A 241 7.27 17.38 18.39
C PHE A 241 8.32 17.92 17.41
N ALA A 242 8.17 19.17 16.95
CA ALA A 242 9.17 19.80 16.09
C ALA A 242 10.52 20.00 16.79
N MET A 243 10.54 20.24 18.11
CA MET A 243 11.78 20.33 18.90
C MET A 243 12.46 18.97 18.99
N ILE A 244 11.70 17.87 19.23
CA ILE A 244 12.23 16.52 19.25
C ILE A 244 12.79 16.16 17.87
N HIS A 245 12.05 16.42 16.80
CA HIS A 245 12.50 16.16 15.43
C HIS A 245 13.79 16.84 15.08
N ARG A 246 13.94 18.12 15.45
CA ARG A 246 15.21 18.84 15.23
C ARG A 246 16.38 18.18 15.94
N ALA A 247 16.21 17.76 17.19
CA ALA A 247 17.24 17.08 17.93
C ALA A 247 17.59 15.70 17.34
N VAL A 248 16.60 15.00 16.77
CA VAL A 248 16.83 13.78 16.01
C VAL A 248 17.66 14.03 14.76
N LEU A 249 17.34 15.06 13.97
CA LEU A 249 18.12 15.45 12.79
C LEU A 249 19.55 15.88 13.19
N ASP A 250 19.70 16.68 14.25
CA ASP A 250 21.02 17.09 14.73
C ASP A 250 21.91 15.90 15.13
N ALA A 251 21.31 14.81 15.63
CA ALA A 251 22.01 13.59 16.01
C ALA A 251 22.29 12.65 14.85
N CYS A 252 21.41 12.60 13.83
CA CYS A 252 21.36 11.46 12.91
C CYS A 252 21.44 11.81 11.42
N ASP A 253 21.15 13.04 11.01
CA ASP A 253 21.18 13.47 9.61
C ASP A 253 22.54 13.15 8.94
N ALA A 254 23.65 13.44 9.63
CA ALA A 254 24.99 13.21 9.08
C ALA A 254 25.50 11.76 9.16
N VAL A 255 24.73 10.79 9.65
CA VAL A 255 25.18 9.39 9.84
C VAL A 255 25.45 8.67 8.51
N ASP A 256 24.79 9.07 7.45
CA ASP A 256 25.02 8.57 6.09
C ASP A 256 26.18 9.29 5.35
N GLY A 257 26.76 10.33 5.98
CA GLY A 257 27.83 11.16 5.41
C GLY A 257 27.35 12.42 4.72
N LEU A 258 26.05 12.74 4.77
CA LEU A 258 25.46 13.94 4.18
C LEU A 258 24.57 14.63 5.23
N LYS A 259 24.61 15.97 5.30
CA LYS A 259 23.72 16.75 6.14
C LYS A 259 22.73 17.51 5.23
N ASP A 260 21.59 16.91 4.96
CA ASP A 260 20.60 17.43 3.99
C ASP A 260 19.16 17.45 4.50
N GLY A 261 18.97 17.21 5.81
CA GLY A 261 17.67 17.21 6.48
C GLY A 261 16.91 15.89 6.32
N LEU A 262 17.56 14.81 5.87
CA LEU A 262 16.96 13.49 5.74
C LEU A 262 17.78 12.44 6.49
N ILE A 263 17.13 11.43 7.01
CA ILE A 263 17.76 10.26 7.60
C ILE A 263 17.54 9.09 6.63
N ASP A 264 18.58 8.71 5.90
CA ASP A 264 18.47 7.66 4.87
C ASP A 264 18.25 6.26 5.46
N ASP A 265 18.82 6.00 6.65
CA ASP A 265 18.63 4.75 7.40
C ASP A 265 18.51 5.05 8.91
N PRO A 266 17.28 5.27 9.42
CA PRO A 266 17.07 5.56 10.84
C PRO A 266 17.41 4.39 11.76
N THR A 267 17.58 3.16 11.27
CA THR A 267 18.00 2.02 12.10
C THR A 267 19.43 2.19 12.63
N ARG A 268 20.22 3.07 12.02
CA ARG A 268 21.57 3.43 12.43
C ARG A 268 21.62 4.64 13.37
N CYS A 269 20.53 5.36 13.51
CA CYS A 269 20.40 6.49 14.40
C CYS A 269 20.42 6.04 15.87
N ARG A 270 21.20 6.72 16.68
CA ARG A 270 21.35 6.44 18.13
C ARG A 270 20.87 7.66 18.93
N PHE A 271 19.59 7.98 18.80
CA PHE A 271 18.96 9.07 19.51
C PHE A 271 18.27 8.57 20.79
N ASP A 272 18.51 9.27 21.91
CA ASP A 272 17.76 9.08 23.17
C ASP A 272 17.10 10.41 23.55
N PRO A 273 15.78 10.47 23.70
CA PRO A 273 15.06 11.68 24.12
C PRO A 273 15.55 12.30 25.44
N HIS A 274 16.33 11.57 26.24
CA HIS A 274 16.94 12.08 27.49
C HIS A 274 17.83 13.33 27.25
N VAL A 275 18.46 13.45 26.08
CA VAL A 275 19.26 14.63 25.74
C VAL A 275 18.46 15.93 25.77
N LEU A 276 17.12 15.82 25.70
CA LEU A 276 16.16 16.94 25.76
C LEU A 276 15.58 17.16 27.16
N GLU A 277 16.04 16.43 28.19
CA GLU A 277 15.45 16.55 29.53
C GLU A 277 15.67 17.95 30.12
N CYS A 278 14.59 18.52 30.69
CA CYS A 278 14.61 19.82 31.32
C CYS A 278 15.50 19.82 32.55
N ARG A 279 16.35 20.84 32.72
CA ARG A 279 17.16 21.05 33.92
C ARG A 279 16.37 21.78 35.01
N GLU A 280 15.50 22.72 34.62
CA GLU A 280 14.76 23.60 35.52
C GLU A 280 13.29 23.72 35.04
N GLY A 281 12.42 22.80 35.54
CA GLY A 281 10.99 22.84 35.25
C GLY A 281 10.63 22.59 33.78
N ASP A 282 9.34 22.59 33.49
CA ASP A 282 8.80 22.35 32.13
C ASP A 282 8.93 23.62 31.26
N ALA A 283 9.46 23.47 30.04
CA ALA A 283 9.57 24.56 29.06
C ALA A 283 9.31 24.06 27.63
N PRO A 284 8.95 24.95 26.68
CA PRO A 284 8.74 24.56 25.27
C PRO A 284 9.96 23.98 24.57
N THR A 285 11.16 24.18 25.13
CA THR A 285 12.45 23.78 24.55
C THR A 285 13.03 22.51 25.16
N CYS A 286 12.32 21.84 26.05
CA CYS A 286 12.81 20.62 26.73
C CYS A 286 11.63 19.68 27.06
N LEU A 287 11.94 18.47 27.49
CA LEU A 287 11.00 17.46 27.94
C LEU A 287 11.15 17.25 29.44
N THR A 288 10.03 17.12 30.17
CA THR A 288 10.10 16.63 31.55
C THR A 288 10.53 15.16 31.57
N ALA A 289 11.01 14.66 32.71
CA ALA A 289 11.38 13.25 32.85
C ALA A 289 10.21 12.30 32.47
N ALA A 290 8.97 12.65 32.78
CA ALA A 290 7.79 11.89 32.40
C ALA A 290 7.57 11.89 30.86
N GLN A 291 7.77 13.04 30.22
CA GLN A 291 7.69 13.18 28.76
C GLN A 291 8.83 12.44 28.04
N VAL A 292 10.06 12.43 28.59
CA VAL A 292 11.16 11.61 28.10
C VAL A 292 10.79 10.13 28.15
N ALA A 293 10.22 9.67 29.25
CA ALA A 293 9.78 8.28 29.37
C ALA A 293 8.70 7.93 28.34
N ALA A 294 7.72 8.82 28.10
CA ALA A 294 6.69 8.64 27.09
C ALA A 294 7.27 8.59 25.67
N ALA A 295 8.19 9.51 25.33
CA ALA A 295 8.86 9.53 24.02
C ALA A 295 9.65 8.24 23.76
N ARG A 296 10.37 7.73 24.78
CA ARG A 296 11.06 6.44 24.68
C ARG A 296 10.11 5.28 24.37
N VAL A 297 8.94 5.24 24.99
CA VAL A 297 7.93 4.20 24.68
C VAL A 297 7.47 4.32 23.23
N VAL A 298 7.15 5.51 22.75
CA VAL A 298 6.72 5.73 21.35
C VAL A 298 7.75 5.26 20.33
N MET A 299 9.03 5.47 20.60
CA MET A 299 10.15 5.05 19.74
C MET A 299 10.59 3.59 19.98
N SER A 300 10.04 2.91 20.98
CA SER A 300 10.43 1.53 21.33
C SER A 300 9.45 0.51 20.75
N PRO A 301 9.93 -0.69 20.40
CA PRO A 301 9.02 -1.77 20.03
C PRO A 301 8.16 -2.21 21.23
N ALA A 302 6.88 -2.49 20.96
CA ALA A 302 6.02 -3.20 21.91
C ALA A 302 6.49 -4.64 22.02
N LYS A 303 6.75 -5.10 23.24
CA LYS A 303 7.26 -6.45 23.52
C LYS A 303 6.43 -7.16 24.56
N ASN A 304 6.31 -8.47 24.39
CA ASN A 304 5.79 -9.33 25.44
C ASN A 304 6.77 -9.34 26.62
N ARG A 305 6.34 -8.91 27.80
CA ARG A 305 7.20 -8.76 29.00
C ARG A 305 7.75 -10.07 29.53
N LYS A 306 7.05 -11.20 29.27
CA LYS A 306 7.45 -12.53 29.74
C LYS A 306 8.48 -13.19 28.82
N THR A 307 8.29 -13.06 27.50
CA THR A 307 9.12 -13.75 26.50
C THR A 307 10.18 -12.85 25.88
N GLY A 308 10.03 -11.51 25.97
CA GLY A 308 10.85 -10.54 25.25
C GLY A 308 10.56 -10.44 23.75
N ALA A 309 9.63 -11.26 23.23
CA ALA A 309 9.27 -11.27 21.83
C ALA A 309 8.65 -9.92 21.41
N GLU A 310 9.07 -9.40 20.27
CA GLU A 310 8.49 -8.20 19.67
C GLU A 310 7.07 -8.50 19.20
N ILE A 311 6.12 -7.67 19.60
CA ILE A 311 4.74 -7.68 19.14
C ILE A 311 4.61 -6.80 17.89
N PHE A 312 5.13 -5.57 17.99
CA PHE A 312 5.19 -4.65 16.85
C PHE A 312 6.36 -3.66 17.05
N PRO A 313 7.04 -3.23 15.97
CA PRO A 313 8.14 -2.26 16.08
C PRO A 313 7.64 -0.88 16.52
N GLY A 314 8.53 -0.08 17.12
CA GLY A 314 8.29 1.31 17.47
C GLY A 314 8.45 2.25 16.28
N PHE A 315 8.11 3.51 16.46
CA PHE A 315 8.41 4.54 15.48
C PHE A 315 9.90 4.77 15.33
N GLU A 316 10.32 5.00 14.09
CA GLU A 316 11.70 5.34 13.79
C GLU A 316 12.01 6.81 14.10
N PRO A 317 13.28 7.14 14.43
CA PRO A 317 13.76 8.51 14.40
C PRO A 317 13.49 9.17 13.03
N GLY A 318 12.91 10.38 13.04
CA GLY A 318 12.46 11.08 11.84
C GLY A 318 10.94 11.04 11.60
N THR A 319 10.16 10.39 12.49
CA THR A 319 8.69 10.32 12.41
C THR A 319 7.99 11.42 13.23
N GLU A 320 8.69 12.18 14.05
CA GLU A 320 8.17 13.00 15.15
C GLU A 320 7.17 14.05 14.69
N LEU A 321 7.36 14.65 13.51
CA LEU A 321 6.43 15.64 12.95
C LEU A 321 5.03 15.06 12.69
N GLY A 322 4.96 13.77 12.46
CA GLY A 322 3.71 13.04 12.21
C GLY A 322 3.03 12.52 13.49
N TRP A 323 3.67 12.54 14.67
CA TRP A 323 3.12 11.95 15.89
C TRP A 323 1.75 12.51 16.30
N ALA A 324 1.46 13.76 15.96
CA ALA A 324 0.16 14.37 16.23
C ALA A 324 -1.01 13.55 15.66
N ARG A 325 -0.82 12.82 14.57
CA ARG A 325 -1.85 11.99 13.97
C ARG A 325 -2.35 10.89 14.90
N MET A 326 -1.46 10.30 15.69
CA MET A 326 -1.75 9.20 16.61
C MET A 326 -1.86 9.64 18.06
N LEU A 327 -1.20 10.74 18.44
CA LEU A 327 -0.90 11.11 19.81
C LEU A 327 -1.27 12.57 20.14
N SER A 328 -2.25 13.17 19.44
CA SER A 328 -2.70 14.54 19.72
C SER A 328 -3.74 14.63 20.86
N GLY A 329 -4.29 13.52 21.32
CA GLY A 329 -5.31 13.45 22.37
C GLY A 329 -5.32 12.11 23.08
N PRO A 330 -6.08 12.00 24.20
CA PRO A 330 -6.10 10.82 25.05
C PRO A 330 -6.78 9.61 24.40
N ASP A 331 -7.46 9.82 23.29
CA ASP A 331 -8.11 8.75 22.55
C ASP A 331 -7.13 8.14 21.54
N PRO A 332 -6.87 6.83 21.63
CA PRO A 332 -6.09 6.13 20.63
C PRO A 332 -6.72 6.23 19.27
N TYR A 333 -5.94 6.00 18.24
CA TYR A 333 -6.41 6.01 16.85
C TYR A 333 -7.66 5.14 16.69
N ALA A 334 -8.73 5.71 16.14
CA ALA A 334 -10.07 5.11 16.16
C ALA A 334 -10.10 3.69 15.55
N THR A 335 -9.30 3.45 14.48
CA THR A 335 -9.24 2.13 13.85
C THR A 335 -8.76 1.04 14.81
N ALA A 336 -7.84 1.36 15.71
CA ALA A 336 -7.32 0.43 16.70
C ALA A 336 -8.36 0.10 17.77
N VAL A 337 -9.05 1.13 18.26
CA VAL A 337 -10.13 0.95 19.24
C VAL A 337 -11.27 0.10 18.66
N ASP A 338 -11.65 0.36 17.43
CA ASP A 338 -12.71 -0.35 16.71
C ASP A 338 -12.41 -1.85 16.59
N GLN A 339 -11.17 -2.22 16.29
CA GLN A 339 -10.79 -3.63 16.21
C GLN A 339 -11.07 -4.36 17.52
N PHE A 340 -10.66 -3.79 18.66
CA PHE A 340 -10.86 -4.43 19.95
C PHE A 340 -12.33 -4.41 20.38
N LYS A 341 -13.06 -3.31 20.16
CA LYS A 341 -14.48 -3.20 20.49
C LYS A 341 -15.34 -4.20 19.74
N TYR A 342 -15.23 -4.18 18.40
CA TYR A 342 -16.22 -4.80 17.53
C TYR A 342 -15.82 -6.19 17.05
N ILE A 343 -14.52 -6.48 17.00
CA ILE A 343 -14.02 -7.77 16.49
C ILE A 343 -13.50 -8.65 17.62
N VAL A 344 -12.57 -8.15 18.44
CA VAL A 344 -11.92 -8.99 19.47
C VAL A 344 -12.86 -9.30 20.60
N PHE A 345 -13.47 -8.28 21.22
CA PHE A 345 -14.33 -8.44 22.38
C PHE A 345 -15.83 -8.46 22.07
N GLU A 346 -16.24 -7.97 20.89
CA GLU A 346 -17.65 -7.83 20.50
C GLU A 346 -18.47 -7.04 21.54
N GLN A 347 -17.83 -6.01 22.13
CA GLN A 347 -18.39 -5.14 23.16
C GLN A 347 -18.27 -3.67 22.76
N PRO A 348 -19.35 -3.04 22.24
CA PRO A 348 -19.34 -1.63 21.77
C PRO A 348 -18.96 -0.62 22.86
N ASP A 349 -19.16 -0.95 24.13
CA ASP A 349 -18.81 -0.14 25.30
C ASP A 349 -17.47 -0.51 25.93
N TRP A 350 -16.68 -1.39 25.30
CA TRP A 350 -15.36 -1.78 25.80
C TRP A 350 -14.49 -0.56 26.13
N ASN A 351 -13.95 -0.57 27.35
CA ASN A 351 -13.14 0.53 27.84
C ASN A 351 -11.65 0.32 27.49
N ARG A 352 -11.14 1.06 26.52
CA ARG A 352 -9.73 1.01 26.09
C ARG A 352 -8.70 1.22 27.21
N ARG A 353 -9.08 1.86 28.33
CA ARG A 353 -8.19 2.03 29.49
C ARG A 353 -7.89 0.72 30.22
N THR A 354 -8.71 -0.32 30.00
CA THR A 354 -8.49 -1.67 30.54
C THR A 354 -7.62 -2.53 29.65
N PHE A 355 -7.14 -1.99 28.51
CA PHE A 355 -6.28 -2.71 27.58
C PHE A 355 -4.98 -3.17 28.26
N ASP A 356 -4.69 -4.46 28.15
CA ASP A 356 -3.43 -5.07 28.55
C ASP A 356 -2.77 -5.69 27.31
N LEU A 357 -1.56 -5.25 27.03
CA LEU A 357 -0.87 -5.60 25.79
C LEU A 357 -0.76 -7.11 25.57
N GLU A 358 -0.41 -7.87 26.60
CA GLU A 358 -0.15 -9.31 26.48
C GLU A 358 -1.44 -10.12 26.40
N ARG A 359 -2.38 -9.82 27.29
CA ARG A 359 -3.68 -10.50 27.36
C ARG A 359 -4.49 -10.25 26.08
N ASP A 360 -4.54 -8.99 25.64
CA ASP A 360 -5.46 -8.58 24.59
C ASP A 360 -4.90 -8.85 23.21
N VAL A 361 -3.56 -8.85 23.03
CA VAL A 361 -2.93 -9.38 21.82
C VAL A 361 -3.21 -10.88 21.69
N ALA A 362 -3.06 -11.66 22.74
CA ALA A 362 -3.37 -13.09 22.70
C ALA A 362 -4.86 -13.35 22.36
N ALA A 363 -5.77 -12.50 22.87
CA ALA A 363 -7.19 -12.58 22.51
C ALA A 363 -7.42 -12.21 21.01
N ALA A 364 -6.73 -11.18 20.52
CA ALA A 364 -6.82 -10.74 19.14
C ALA A 364 -6.28 -11.81 18.17
N ASP A 365 -5.16 -12.42 18.49
CA ASP A 365 -4.58 -13.50 17.69
C ASP A 365 -5.53 -14.70 17.61
N LYS A 366 -6.08 -15.11 18.75
CA LYS A 366 -7.05 -16.21 18.79
C LYS A 366 -8.32 -15.93 17.97
N LYS A 367 -8.80 -14.67 17.94
CA LYS A 367 -10.02 -14.28 17.22
C LYS A 367 -9.78 -14.01 15.74
N GLY A 368 -8.65 -13.41 15.40
CA GLY A 368 -8.34 -12.91 14.06
C GLY A 368 -7.21 -13.62 13.35
N GLU A 369 -6.62 -14.66 13.96
CA GLU A 369 -5.49 -15.39 13.39
C GLU A 369 -5.84 -15.94 12.01
N GLY A 370 -5.04 -15.56 11.01
CA GLY A 370 -5.27 -15.95 9.63
C GLY A 370 -6.46 -15.30 8.93
N THR A 371 -7.24 -14.45 9.59
CA THR A 371 -8.34 -13.72 8.95
C THR A 371 -7.90 -12.33 8.52
N LEU A 372 -7.55 -11.45 9.48
CA LEU A 372 -7.25 -10.03 9.20
C LEU A 372 -5.81 -9.77 8.74
N SER A 373 -4.91 -10.70 8.91
CA SER A 373 -3.48 -10.50 8.68
C SER A 373 -2.90 -11.58 7.78
N SER A 374 -1.97 -11.19 6.90
CA SER A 374 -1.09 -12.12 6.21
C SER A 374 0.09 -12.41 7.14
N ILE A 375 -0.06 -13.41 8.02
CA ILE A 375 0.95 -13.75 9.02
C ILE A 375 1.90 -14.84 8.55
N ASP A 376 1.48 -15.69 7.63
CA ASP A 376 2.36 -16.69 7.01
C ASP A 376 3.21 -16.00 5.94
N PRO A 377 4.53 -15.91 6.11
CA PRO A 377 5.41 -15.27 5.15
C PRO A 377 5.78 -16.19 3.96
N ASP A 378 5.34 -17.45 3.93
CA ASP A 378 5.61 -18.34 2.80
C ASP A 378 4.75 -17.98 1.57
N LEU A 379 5.38 -17.41 0.57
CA LEU A 379 4.78 -17.03 -0.71
C LEU A 379 5.19 -18.01 -1.84
N SER A 380 5.53 -19.24 -1.51
CA SER A 380 6.01 -20.23 -2.49
C SER A 380 5.00 -20.53 -3.60
N ALA A 381 3.69 -20.48 -3.32
CA ALA A 381 2.66 -20.63 -4.34
C ALA A 381 2.70 -19.48 -5.36
N PHE A 382 2.77 -18.24 -4.86
CA PHE A 382 2.86 -17.03 -5.69
C PHE A 382 4.13 -17.01 -6.56
N THR A 383 5.27 -17.40 -5.99
CA THR A 383 6.53 -17.47 -6.75
C THR A 383 6.54 -18.57 -7.80
N ARG A 384 5.92 -19.71 -7.54
CA ARG A 384 5.76 -20.79 -8.55
C ARG A 384 4.88 -20.37 -9.72
N HIS A 385 3.90 -19.50 -9.49
CA HIS A 385 3.10 -18.88 -10.54
C HIS A 385 3.90 -17.84 -11.36
N GLY A 386 5.07 -17.44 -10.89
CA GLY A 386 5.91 -16.41 -11.52
C GLY A 386 5.67 -15.00 -11.00
N GLY A 387 4.84 -14.84 -9.96
CA GLY A 387 4.46 -13.56 -9.37
C GLY A 387 5.63 -12.73 -8.88
N LYS A 388 5.50 -11.41 -8.97
CA LYS A 388 6.48 -10.41 -8.53
C LYS A 388 5.88 -9.51 -7.47
N LEU A 389 6.55 -9.39 -6.32
CA LEU A 389 6.14 -8.53 -5.19
C LEU A 389 7.09 -7.36 -5.05
N LEU A 390 6.57 -6.14 -5.27
CA LEU A 390 7.28 -4.89 -5.06
C LEU A 390 6.72 -4.21 -3.82
N MET A 391 7.55 -4.04 -2.80
CA MET A 391 7.19 -3.40 -1.54
C MET A 391 7.85 -2.03 -1.42
N TYR A 392 7.19 -1.09 -0.76
CA TYR A 392 7.82 0.17 -0.34
C TYR A 392 7.29 0.64 1.01
N HIS A 393 8.10 1.42 1.75
CA HIS A 393 7.69 2.03 3.00
C HIS A 393 8.46 3.31 3.26
N GLY A 394 7.77 4.37 3.69
CA GLY A 394 8.38 5.63 4.09
C GLY A 394 9.05 5.52 5.47
N TRP A 395 10.29 5.97 5.60
CA TRP A 395 10.97 5.94 6.89
C TRP A 395 10.35 6.88 7.94
N SER A 396 9.65 7.93 7.50
CA SER A 396 8.93 8.86 8.38
C SER A 396 7.45 8.52 8.53
N ASP A 397 7.05 7.27 8.27
CA ASP A 397 5.66 6.83 8.40
C ASP A 397 5.19 6.92 9.86
N GLN A 398 4.22 7.78 10.07
CA GLN A 398 3.62 8.08 11.38
C GLN A 398 2.38 7.23 11.71
N ASP A 399 1.96 6.35 10.80
CA ASP A 399 0.79 5.48 10.96
C ASP A 399 1.18 4.03 11.22
N ILE A 400 2.22 3.55 10.53
CA ILE A 400 2.70 2.17 10.57
C ILE A 400 4.22 2.19 10.68
N ALA A 401 4.76 1.59 11.73
CA ALA A 401 6.22 1.54 11.93
C ALA A 401 6.92 0.84 10.74
N PRO A 402 7.87 1.51 10.08
CA PRO A 402 8.47 1.03 8.82
C PRO A 402 9.16 -0.32 8.93
N ARG A 403 9.72 -0.65 10.10
CA ARG A 403 10.33 -1.97 10.34
C ARG A 403 9.36 -3.13 10.18
N ALA A 404 8.04 -2.93 10.26
CA ALA A 404 7.07 -3.99 10.02
C ALA A 404 7.21 -4.55 8.59
N SER A 405 7.41 -3.69 7.57
CA SER A 405 7.67 -4.14 6.19
C SER A 405 9.02 -4.85 6.05
N ILE A 406 10.05 -4.39 6.75
CA ILE A 406 11.36 -5.05 6.75
C ILE A 406 11.28 -6.44 7.41
N ASN A 407 10.55 -6.54 8.52
CA ASN A 407 10.35 -7.81 9.22
C ASN A 407 9.62 -8.83 8.34
N PHE A 408 8.54 -8.40 7.67
CA PHE A 408 7.82 -9.26 6.71
C PHE A 408 8.73 -9.65 5.54
N TYR A 409 9.43 -8.69 4.92
CA TYR A 409 10.36 -8.94 3.81
C TYR A 409 11.42 -9.99 4.16
N LYS A 410 12.06 -9.86 5.33
CA LYS A 410 13.06 -10.83 5.80
C LYS A 410 12.45 -12.20 6.08
N ALA A 411 11.27 -12.25 6.70
CA ALA A 411 10.57 -13.50 6.97
C ALA A 411 10.15 -14.19 5.67
N ALA A 412 9.64 -13.43 4.70
CA ALA A 412 9.26 -13.97 3.39
C ALA A 412 10.46 -14.52 2.62
N LEU A 413 11.62 -13.84 2.65
CA LEU A 413 12.85 -14.37 2.06
C LEU A 413 13.34 -15.67 2.72
N ALA A 414 13.15 -15.80 4.05
CA ALA A 414 13.58 -16.98 4.78
C ALA A 414 12.65 -18.19 4.61
N SER A 415 11.34 -17.95 4.39
CA SER A 415 10.30 -19.00 4.37
C SER A 415 9.90 -19.43 2.97
N THR A 416 10.03 -18.53 1.97
CA THR A 416 9.58 -18.83 0.61
C THR A 416 10.59 -19.67 -0.15
N HIS A 417 10.14 -20.84 -0.61
CA HIS A 417 10.90 -21.71 -1.50
C HIS A 417 10.71 -21.28 -2.95
N ALA A 418 11.43 -20.22 -3.36
CA ALA A 418 11.36 -19.69 -4.71
C ALA A 418 12.19 -20.56 -5.68
N PRO A 419 11.79 -20.67 -6.98
CA PRO A 419 12.53 -21.40 -8.00
C PRO A 419 13.94 -20.84 -8.26
N SER A 420 14.17 -19.57 -7.95
CA SER A 420 15.47 -18.90 -8.08
C SER A 420 16.06 -18.54 -6.71
N SER A 421 17.35 -18.74 -6.56
CA SER A 421 18.08 -18.55 -5.29
C SER A 421 18.31 -17.08 -4.89
N ASN A 422 17.95 -16.10 -5.73
CA ASN A 422 18.44 -14.71 -5.61
C ASN A 422 17.33 -13.68 -5.35
N ALA A 423 16.25 -14.01 -4.63
CA ALA A 423 15.15 -13.09 -4.35
C ALA A 423 14.59 -12.37 -5.60
N GLU A 424 14.61 -13.02 -6.76
CA GLU A 424 14.14 -12.47 -8.05
C GLU A 424 12.61 -12.34 -8.13
N TRP A 425 11.93 -12.44 -6.99
CA TRP A 425 10.48 -12.37 -6.89
C TRP A 425 9.99 -11.25 -5.96
N VAL A 426 10.87 -10.71 -5.08
CA VAL A 426 10.53 -9.64 -4.15
C VAL A 426 11.58 -8.54 -4.13
N ARG A 427 11.13 -7.27 -4.02
CA ARG A 427 11.94 -6.09 -3.75
C ARG A 427 11.25 -5.23 -2.72
N LEU A 428 12.04 -4.64 -1.83
CA LEU A 428 11.59 -3.64 -0.86
C LEU A 428 12.39 -2.35 -1.09
N PHE A 429 11.68 -1.21 -1.15
CA PHE A 429 12.26 0.12 -1.25
C PHE A 429 11.87 0.94 -0.02
N MET A 430 12.87 1.30 0.79
CA MET A 430 12.67 2.22 1.90
C MET A 430 12.82 3.65 1.39
N VAL A 431 11.93 4.56 1.82
CA VAL A 431 11.85 5.92 1.26
C VAL A 431 12.18 6.94 2.35
N PRO A 432 13.39 7.54 2.32
CA PRO A 432 13.81 8.54 3.30
C PRO A 432 12.88 9.75 3.35
N GLY A 433 12.48 10.14 4.56
CA GLY A 433 11.65 11.32 4.80
C GLY A 433 10.22 11.25 4.27
N MET A 434 9.77 10.11 3.72
CA MET A 434 8.38 9.94 3.29
C MET A 434 7.52 9.49 4.48
N GLY A 435 6.33 10.11 4.60
CA GLY A 435 5.29 9.72 5.54
C GLY A 435 4.45 8.53 5.07
N HIS A 436 3.26 8.35 5.68
CA HIS A 436 2.36 7.24 5.37
C HIS A 436 1.80 7.33 3.95
N CYS A 437 2.17 6.40 3.09
CA CYS A 437 1.77 6.32 1.67
C CYS A 437 2.16 7.53 0.80
N GLY A 438 2.85 8.52 1.33
CA GLY A 438 3.24 9.77 0.66
C GLY A 438 3.41 10.92 1.64
N GLY A 439 3.67 12.12 1.13
CA GLY A 439 3.95 13.30 1.96
C GLY A 439 5.27 13.18 2.72
N GLY A 440 5.45 14.01 3.76
CA GLY A 440 6.70 14.10 4.50
C GLY A 440 7.71 15.07 3.88
N GLU A 441 8.93 15.10 4.40
CA GLU A 441 9.95 16.08 4.04
C GLU A 441 10.86 15.61 2.90
N GLY A 442 10.90 14.29 2.64
CA GLY A 442 11.73 13.68 1.59
C GLY A 442 11.04 13.57 0.23
N PRO A 443 11.78 13.07 -0.77
CA PRO A 443 11.20 12.66 -2.06
C PRO A 443 10.16 11.55 -1.87
N ASN A 444 8.91 11.82 -2.25
CA ASN A 444 7.76 10.96 -1.95
C ASN A 444 6.85 10.70 -3.15
N THR A 445 7.26 11.15 -4.33
CA THR A 445 6.53 10.94 -5.59
C THR A 445 7.39 10.09 -6.52
N PHE A 446 6.92 8.91 -6.86
CA PHE A 446 7.61 7.92 -7.70
C PHE A 446 6.62 6.99 -8.38
N ASP A 447 7.04 6.40 -9.49
CA ASP A 447 6.28 5.39 -10.21
C ASP A 447 6.77 3.99 -9.80
N MET A 448 5.87 3.17 -9.27
CA MET A 448 6.13 1.76 -8.96
C MET A 448 5.56 0.81 -10.03
N MET A 449 4.61 1.28 -10.84
CA MET A 449 3.98 0.43 -11.85
C MET A 449 4.92 0.12 -13.00
N ALA A 450 5.56 1.11 -13.58
CA ALA A 450 6.46 0.88 -14.72
C ALA A 450 7.65 -0.05 -14.39
N PRO A 451 8.35 0.07 -13.23
CA PRO A 451 9.33 -0.92 -12.79
C PRO A 451 8.75 -2.32 -12.58
N LEU A 452 7.56 -2.45 -11.98
CA LEU A 452 6.89 -3.74 -11.78
C LEU A 452 6.52 -4.39 -13.11
N GLU A 453 5.94 -3.64 -14.05
CA GLU A 453 5.64 -4.12 -15.41
C GLU A 453 6.90 -4.61 -16.13
N SER A 454 7.97 -3.81 -16.08
CA SER A 454 9.25 -4.19 -16.67
C SER A 454 9.78 -5.50 -16.09
N TRP A 455 9.59 -5.69 -14.79
CA TRP A 455 10.01 -6.89 -14.11
C TRP A 455 9.17 -8.12 -14.51
N VAL A 456 7.84 -7.99 -14.47
CA VAL A 456 6.91 -9.06 -14.85
C VAL A 456 7.02 -9.43 -16.33
N GLU A 457 7.12 -8.44 -17.21
CA GLU A 457 6.98 -8.65 -18.66
C GLU A 457 8.31 -8.88 -19.36
N ARG A 458 9.41 -8.35 -18.83
CA ARG A 458 10.75 -8.40 -19.44
C ARG A 458 11.82 -9.02 -18.55
N GLY A 459 11.49 -9.39 -17.32
CA GLY A 459 12.46 -9.92 -16.36
C GLY A 459 13.44 -8.87 -15.82
N SER A 460 13.21 -7.57 -16.07
CA SER A 460 14.11 -6.50 -15.62
C SER A 460 13.86 -6.21 -14.14
N VAL A 461 14.66 -6.80 -13.27
CA VAL A 461 14.56 -6.65 -11.82
C VAL A 461 14.82 -5.20 -11.43
N PRO A 462 13.94 -4.50 -10.67
CA PRO A 462 14.17 -3.14 -10.26
C PRO A 462 15.13 -3.07 -9.06
N ASP A 463 16.33 -2.56 -9.28
CA ASP A 463 17.30 -2.33 -8.19
C ASP A 463 17.35 -0.85 -7.76
N ARG A 464 16.78 0.04 -8.58
CA ARG A 464 16.74 1.48 -8.35
C ARG A 464 15.49 2.09 -8.94
N ILE A 465 14.82 2.97 -8.14
CA ILE A 465 13.68 3.78 -8.58
C ILE A 465 13.99 5.23 -8.21
N VAL A 466 13.66 6.20 -9.07
CA VAL A 466 13.88 7.62 -8.74
C VAL A 466 12.63 8.20 -8.13
N ALA A 467 12.75 8.72 -6.90
CA ALA A 467 11.72 9.49 -6.23
C ALA A 467 11.99 10.99 -6.35
N SER A 468 10.92 11.77 -6.38
CA SER A 468 10.94 13.23 -6.48
C SER A 468 10.21 13.86 -5.31
N ARG A 469 10.69 15.00 -4.82
CA ARG A 469 9.93 15.97 -4.03
C ARG A 469 9.39 17.01 -4.96
N ILE A 470 8.06 17.12 -5.04
CA ILE A 470 7.38 18.08 -5.90
C ILE A 470 6.64 19.08 -5.01
N ASN A 471 6.91 20.37 -5.19
CA ASN A 471 6.26 21.46 -4.49
C ASN A 471 5.74 22.46 -5.53
N ALA A 472 4.43 22.82 -5.45
CA ALA A 472 3.76 23.69 -6.39
C ALA A 472 4.02 23.33 -7.87
N GLY A 473 4.06 22.05 -8.21
CA GLY A 473 4.32 21.52 -9.55
C GLY A 473 5.80 21.56 -9.99
N LYS A 474 6.72 22.01 -9.12
CA LYS A 474 8.15 22.05 -9.40
C LYS A 474 8.88 20.94 -8.63
N THR A 475 9.74 20.18 -9.32
CA THR A 475 10.66 19.24 -8.67
C THR A 475 11.76 20.00 -7.96
N GLU A 476 11.82 19.89 -6.64
CA GLU A 476 12.83 20.52 -5.78
C GLU A 476 14.02 19.58 -5.53
N ARG A 477 13.75 18.29 -5.37
CA ARG A 477 14.76 17.27 -5.04
C ARG A 477 14.40 15.94 -5.69
N THR A 478 15.40 15.20 -6.11
CA THR A 478 15.26 13.79 -6.52
C THR A 478 16.23 12.92 -5.74
N ARG A 479 15.84 11.66 -5.46
CA ARG A 479 16.67 10.68 -4.75
C ARG A 479 16.48 9.30 -5.37
N PRO A 480 17.53 8.49 -5.53
CA PRO A 480 17.33 7.09 -5.85
C PRO A 480 16.81 6.35 -4.62
N LEU A 481 15.75 5.61 -4.78
CA LEU A 481 15.35 4.55 -3.85
C LEU A 481 16.13 3.31 -4.26
N CYS A 482 16.89 2.75 -3.35
CA CYS A 482 17.70 1.56 -3.57
C CYS A 482 16.97 0.32 -3.03
N ALA A 483 17.13 -0.82 -3.71
CA ALA A 483 16.55 -2.07 -3.23
C ALA A 483 17.18 -2.45 -1.89
N TYR A 484 16.36 -2.59 -0.84
CA TYR A 484 16.80 -2.96 0.51
C TYR A 484 17.61 -4.27 0.50
N PRO A 485 18.76 -4.38 1.21
CA PRO A 485 19.22 -3.46 2.26
C PRO A 485 20.08 -2.29 1.76
N GLN A 486 20.25 -2.06 0.46
CA GLN A 486 21.04 -0.95 -0.04
C GLN A 486 20.43 0.41 0.32
N VAL A 487 21.30 1.41 0.47
CA VAL A 487 20.95 2.82 0.73
C VAL A 487 21.56 3.72 -0.35
N ALA A 488 20.98 4.90 -0.54
CA ALA A 488 21.49 5.92 -1.43
C ALA A 488 22.67 6.65 -0.76
N ARG A 489 23.87 6.53 -1.30
CA ARG A 489 25.04 7.24 -0.80
C ARG A 489 25.48 8.33 -1.77
N TYR A 490 25.68 9.55 -1.26
CA TYR A 490 26.21 10.65 -2.07
C TYR A 490 27.60 10.34 -2.59
N SER A 491 27.83 10.56 -3.88
CA SER A 491 29.10 10.24 -4.56
C SER A 491 30.24 11.23 -4.28
N GLY A 492 29.95 12.33 -3.58
CA GLY A 492 30.90 13.42 -3.32
C GLY A 492 30.96 14.46 -4.43
N ALA A 493 30.17 14.34 -5.50
CA ALA A 493 30.14 15.27 -6.63
C ALA A 493 28.71 15.51 -7.13
N GLY A 494 28.46 16.71 -7.67
CA GLY A 494 27.16 17.12 -8.16
C GLY A 494 26.23 17.69 -7.08
N SER A 495 24.96 17.95 -7.45
CA SER A 495 23.98 18.48 -6.49
C SER A 495 23.46 17.39 -5.55
N ILE A 496 23.38 17.72 -4.27
CA ILE A 496 22.74 16.87 -3.25
C ILE A 496 21.23 16.71 -3.47
N ASP A 497 20.62 17.51 -4.34
CA ASP A 497 19.20 17.42 -4.71
C ASP A 497 18.98 16.64 -6.00
N ALA A 498 20.03 16.08 -6.61
CA ALA A 498 19.93 15.33 -7.85
C ALA A 498 20.21 13.84 -7.63
N ALA A 499 19.27 12.96 -8.00
CA ALA A 499 19.42 11.51 -7.89
C ALA A 499 20.67 10.97 -8.63
N ALA A 500 21.14 11.67 -9.67
CA ALA A 500 22.35 11.30 -10.40
C ALA A 500 23.64 11.42 -9.58
N SER A 501 23.62 12.18 -8.48
CA SER A 501 24.75 12.36 -7.57
C SER A 501 24.85 11.25 -6.49
N PHE A 502 24.02 10.24 -6.57
CA PHE A 502 23.94 9.16 -5.58
C PHE A 502 24.15 7.79 -6.23
N VAL A 503 24.76 6.90 -5.48
CA VAL A 503 24.93 5.48 -5.84
C VAL A 503 24.27 4.59 -4.79
N CYS A 504 23.69 3.47 -5.21
CA CYS A 504 23.16 2.46 -4.30
C CYS A 504 24.32 1.59 -3.77
N THR A 505 24.48 1.53 -2.46
CA THR A 505 25.55 0.75 -1.79
C THR A 505 24.99 0.01 -0.58
N ALA A 506 25.74 -0.97 -0.09
CA ALA A 506 25.47 -1.54 1.23
C ALA A 506 25.54 -0.43 2.31
N PRO A 507 24.71 -0.54 3.39
CA PRO A 507 24.65 0.45 4.46
C PRO A 507 25.96 0.67 5.18
#